data_0604724eca04cb882f52b0a73dc6de8c
#
_entry.id   0604724eca04cb882f52b0a73dc6de8c
#
_cell.length_a   1.000
_cell.length_b   1.000
_cell.length_c   1.000
_cell.angle_alpha   90.00
_cell.angle_beta   90.00
_cell.angle_gamma   90.00
#
_symmetry.space_group_name_H-M   'P 1'
#
loop_
_entity.id
_entity.type
_entity.pdbx_description
1 polymer ?
#
loop_
_entity_poly.entity_id
_entity_poly.type
_entity_poly.pdbx_seq_one_letter_code
_entity_poly.pdbx_strand_id
1 'polypeptide(L)'
;MKKSIKERVTMLAMMAAMCVTFTACGGDSDDDGTPQVPTGPTGSTEYVDPCLDFGSSQSHVKEYMSGFNWELNENSNEYTLLYSNAGASVVINYMFIGNGKGLGMVGVTYASGGDSKALGFKAEIEKRYGITMKKVTNSEDGTEYIYEGLATIGGKQVEIIMNCYKQGINIIYALPD
;
A
#
# COMPACT_ATOMS: atom_id res chain seq x y z
N MET A 1 -20.26 -17.26 -6.58
CA MET A 1 -19.97 -16.31 -7.68
C MET A 1 -18.63 -15.67 -7.37
N LYS A 2 -17.59 -15.96 -8.17
CA LYS A 2 -16.27 -15.33 -8.00
C LYS A 2 -16.39 -13.88 -8.47
N LYS A 3 -16.30 -12.92 -7.55
CA LYS A 3 -16.16 -11.51 -7.93
C LYS A 3 -14.83 -11.32 -8.62
N SER A 4 -14.85 -10.71 -9.78
CA SER A 4 -13.64 -10.42 -10.56
C SER A 4 -12.72 -9.49 -9.77
N ILE A 5 -11.40 -9.66 -9.91
CA ILE A 5 -10.36 -8.76 -9.38
C ILE A 5 -10.70 -7.29 -9.67
N LYS A 6 -11.29 -7.02 -10.84
CA LYS A 6 -11.77 -5.68 -11.25
C LYS A 6 -12.75 -5.05 -10.25
N GLU A 7 -13.71 -5.81 -9.70
CA GLU A 7 -14.68 -5.27 -8.73
C GLU A 7 -14.05 -4.92 -7.38
N ARG A 8 -12.97 -5.62 -6.98
CA ARG A 8 -12.25 -5.35 -5.74
C ARG A 8 -11.37 -4.11 -5.85
N VAL A 9 -10.68 -3.95 -6.98
CA VAL A 9 -9.85 -2.77 -7.26
C VAL A 9 -10.71 -1.51 -7.30
N THR A 10 -11.91 -1.57 -7.89
CA THR A 10 -12.84 -0.44 -7.93
C THR A 10 -13.32 -0.04 -6.53
N MET A 11 -13.56 -1.01 -5.63
CA MET A 11 -13.92 -0.71 -4.24
C MET A 11 -12.79 -0.03 -3.47
N LEU A 12 -11.55 -0.45 -3.68
CA LEU A 12 -10.39 0.15 -3.01
C LEU A 12 -10.06 1.54 -3.56
N ALA A 13 -10.20 1.75 -4.88
CA ALA A 13 -10.03 3.04 -5.52
C ALA A 13 -11.05 4.07 -5.00
N MET A 14 -12.30 3.67 -4.77
CA MET A 14 -13.32 4.55 -4.16
C MET A 14 -12.99 4.94 -2.72
N MET A 15 -12.40 4.03 -1.91
CA MET A 15 -11.99 4.35 -0.54
C MET A 15 -10.77 5.28 -0.49
N ALA A 16 -9.82 5.14 -1.41
CA ALA A 16 -8.65 6.03 -1.50
C ALA A 16 -9.05 7.46 -1.90
N ALA A 17 -10.08 7.62 -2.75
CA ALA A 17 -10.54 8.93 -3.20
C ALA A 17 -11.20 9.77 -2.08
N MET A 18 -11.72 9.15 -1.01
CA MET A 18 -12.36 9.87 0.10
C MET A 18 -11.38 10.41 1.16
N CYS A 19 -10.10 10.00 1.14
CA CYS A 19 -9.15 10.35 2.20
C CYS A 19 -8.17 11.46 1.82
N VAL A 20 -8.24 12.05 0.63
CA VAL A 20 -7.20 12.99 0.18
C VAL A 20 -7.78 14.39 -0.10
N THR A 21 -8.20 15.08 0.95
CA THR A 21 -8.19 16.54 0.94
C THR A 21 -6.87 17.01 1.54
N PHE A 22 -5.80 17.02 0.74
CA PHE A 22 -4.54 17.62 1.17
C PHE A 22 -4.69 19.14 1.16
N THR A 23 -4.79 19.74 2.34
CA THR A 23 -4.46 21.15 2.51
C THR A 23 -2.94 21.27 2.54
N ALA A 24 -2.36 21.63 1.41
CA ALA A 24 -0.98 22.05 1.35
C ALA A 24 -0.84 23.37 2.13
N CYS A 25 -0.29 23.29 3.33
CA CYS A 25 0.21 24.46 4.05
C CYS A 25 1.74 24.38 4.01
N GLY A 26 2.35 25.28 3.24
CA GLY A 26 3.79 25.44 3.18
C GLY A 26 4.31 26.02 4.50
N GLY A 27 5.44 25.56 4.94
CA GLY A 27 6.20 26.08 6.09
C GLY A 27 7.63 25.58 5.99
N ASP A 28 8.48 26.50 5.61
CA ASP A 28 9.95 26.41 5.60
C ASP A 28 10.46 26.30 7.03
N SER A 29 11.41 25.39 7.31
CA SER A 29 12.54 25.64 8.22
C SER A 29 13.20 24.38 8.76
N ASP A 30 14.50 24.27 8.47
CA ASP A 30 15.64 23.84 9.28
C ASP A 30 15.58 22.55 10.13
N ASP A 31 16.35 21.59 9.64
CA ASP A 31 17.32 20.71 10.28
C ASP A 31 17.14 20.44 11.79
N ASP A 32 16.63 19.25 12.14
CA ASP A 32 17.23 18.37 13.13
C ASP A 32 16.50 17.02 13.23
N GLY A 33 17.25 15.95 13.04
CA GLY A 33 16.93 14.63 13.59
C GLY A 33 15.65 13.95 13.10
N THR A 34 15.48 13.76 11.79
CA THR A 34 14.39 12.92 11.26
C THR A 34 14.52 11.47 11.74
N PRO A 35 13.52 10.92 12.47
CA PRO A 35 13.47 9.49 12.72
C PRO A 35 13.36 8.80 11.34
N GLN A 36 14.33 7.97 11.03
CA GLN A 36 14.33 7.21 9.79
C GLN A 36 13.06 6.37 9.72
N VAL A 37 12.22 6.65 8.71
CA VAL A 37 11.22 5.68 8.25
C VAL A 37 11.98 4.39 7.99
N PRO A 38 11.52 3.23 8.50
CA PRO A 38 12.17 1.97 8.23
C PRO A 38 12.12 1.73 6.73
N THR A 39 13.18 2.13 6.08
CA THR A 39 13.47 1.66 4.75
C THR A 39 13.92 0.21 4.93
N GLY A 40 13.19 -0.72 4.38
CA GLY A 40 13.72 -2.06 4.16
C GLY A 40 15.12 -1.97 3.54
N PRO A 41 15.90 -3.03 3.50
CA PRO A 41 17.34 -2.98 3.27
C PRO A 41 17.70 -2.15 2.04
N THR A 42 18.44 -1.08 2.33
CA THR A 42 19.20 -0.20 1.43
C THR A 42 19.01 -0.39 -0.08
N GLY A 43 18.02 0.29 -0.60
CA GLY A 43 17.87 0.59 -2.01
C GLY A 43 17.22 1.96 -2.10
N SER A 44 17.63 2.78 -3.03
CA SER A 44 17.24 4.17 -3.26
C SER A 44 15.75 4.38 -3.62
N THR A 45 14.86 3.55 -3.12
CA THR A 45 13.43 3.62 -3.37
C THR A 45 12.71 3.96 -2.08
N GLU A 46 11.84 4.94 -2.15
CA GLU A 46 10.88 5.28 -1.07
C GLU A 46 9.85 4.15 -0.81
N TYR A 47 10.16 2.92 -1.21
CA TYR A 47 9.28 1.77 -1.05
C TYR A 47 9.12 1.44 0.43
N VAL A 48 7.87 1.42 0.87
CA VAL A 48 7.49 1.07 2.25
C VAL A 48 7.14 -0.40 2.32
N ASP A 49 7.67 -1.07 3.33
CA ASP A 49 7.41 -2.48 3.63
C ASP A 49 6.29 -2.59 4.67
N PRO A 50 5.04 -2.88 4.27
CA PRO A 50 3.94 -2.99 5.21
C PRO A 50 3.97 -4.34 5.94
N CYS A 51 3.21 -4.47 7.02
CA CYS A 51 2.91 -5.77 7.62
C CYS A 51 2.12 -6.64 6.63
N LEU A 52 2.68 -7.75 6.19
CA LEU A 52 2.04 -8.71 5.28
C LEU A 52 1.77 -10.08 5.95
N ASP A 53 1.60 -10.08 7.27
CA ASP A 53 1.22 -11.29 8.02
C ASP A 53 -0.29 -11.53 7.89
N PHE A 54 -0.69 -12.04 6.73
CA PHE A 54 -2.09 -12.27 6.38
C PHE A 54 -2.75 -13.27 7.33
N GLY A 55 -3.96 -12.94 7.79
CA GLY A 55 -4.70 -13.67 8.80
C GLY A 55 -4.43 -13.20 10.23
N SER A 56 -3.44 -12.32 10.45
CA SER A 56 -3.16 -11.75 11.76
C SER A 56 -4.28 -10.81 12.22
N SER A 57 -4.33 -10.56 13.54
CA SER A 57 -5.30 -9.65 14.15
C SER A 57 -4.88 -8.18 14.00
N GLN A 58 -5.81 -7.26 14.27
CA GLN A 58 -5.48 -5.83 14.36
C GLN A 58 -4.42 -5.51 15.42
N SER A 59 -4.47 -6.20 16.57
CA SER A 59 -3.47 -5.99 17.63
C SER A 59 -2.06 -6.32 17.16
N HIS A 60 -1.89 -7.40 16.39
CA HIS A 60 -0.62 -7.76 15.80
C HIS A 60 -0.11 -6.69 14.82
N VAL A 61 -0.99 -6.19 13.93
CA VAL A 61 -0.62 -5.11 13.01
C VAL A 61 -0.26 -3.82 13.75
N LYS A 62 -1.00 -3.48 14.81
CA LYS A 62 -0.68 -2.30 15.66
C LYS A 62 0.66 -2.46 16.38
N GLU A 63 0.96 -3.65 16.88
CA GLU A 63 2.26 -3.96 17.49
C GLU A 63 3.40 -3.82 16.47
N TYR A 64 3.25 -4.39 15.26
CA TYR A 64 4.21 -4.21 14.18
C TYR A 64 4.42 -2.72 13.87
N MET A 65 3.34 -1.95 13.69
CA MET A 65 3.42 -0.52 13.33
C MET A 65 3.97 0.35 14.46
N SER A 66 3.88 -0.09 15.73
CA SER A 66 4.44 0.67 16.87
C SER A 66 5.97 0.77 16.86
N GLY A 67 6.64 -0.11 16.09
CA GLY A 67 8.09 -0.04 15.86
C GLY A 67 8.52 1.09 14.91
N PHE A 68 7.57 1.82 14.34
CA PHE A 68 7.80 2.80 13.30
C PHE A 68 7.11 4.13 13.63
N ASN A 69 7.62 5.23 13.08
CA ASN A 69 7.04 6.56 13.30
C ASN A 69 5.88 6.83 12.31
N TRP A 70 4.78 6.07 12.47
CA TRP A 70 3.56 6.20 11.69
C TRP A 70 2.39 6.59 12.57
N GLU A 71 1.54 7.47 12.08
CA GLU A 71 0.36 7.95 12.79
C GLU A 71 -0.87 7.11 12.42
N LEU A 72 -1.53 6.56 13.44
CA LEU A 72 -2.81 5.89 13.27
C LEU A 72 -3.91 6.93 13.06
N ASN A 73 -4.59 6.87 11.92
CA ASN A 73 -5.67 7.78 11.59
C ASN A 73 -6.94 7.51 12.40
N GLU A 74 -7.65 8.56 12.79
CA GLU A 74 -8.92 8.51 13.56
C GLU A 74 -10.06 7.79 12.82
N ASN A 75 -10.01 7.71 11.48
CA ASN A 75 -10.97 6.96 10.67
C ASN A 75 -10.76 5.44 10.72
N SER A 76 -9.76 4.95 11.46
CA SER A 76 -9.56 3.52 11.70
C SER A 76 -10.74 2.93 12.48
N ASN A 77 -11.13 1.70 12.14
CA ASN A 77 -12.26 1.01 12.75
C ASN A 77 -11.99 -0.50 12.89
N GLU A 78 -13.01 -1.28 13.26
CA GLU A 78 -12.88 -2.73 13.46
C GLU A 78 -12.57 -3.54 12.20
N TYR A 79 -12.69 -2.96 11.00
CA TYR A 79 -12.38 -3.61 9.72
C TYR A 79 -11.16 -3.02 9.04
N THR A 80 -10.69 -1.85 9.48
CA THR A 80 -9.66 -1.10 8.77
C THR A 80 -8.75 -0.36 9.72
N LEU A 81 -7.42 -0.47 9.52
CA LEU A 81 -6.44 0.40 10.13
C LEU A 81 -5.79 1.26 9.05
N LEU A 82 -5.81 2.56 9.24
CA LEU A 82 -5.17 3.54 8.36
C LEU A 82 -3.97 4.15 9.08
N TYR A 83 -2.81 4.09 8.45
CA TYR A 83 -1.58 4.72 8.93
C TYR A 83 -1.06 5.70 7.90
N SER A 84 -0.54 6.84 8.35
CA SER A 84 0.16 7.80 7.49
C SER A 84 1.53 8.12 8.06
N ASN A 85 2.50 8.41 7.18
CA ASN A 85 3.78 8.97 7.60
C ASN A 85 3.65 10.46 7.85
N ALA A 86 4.68 11.06 8.48
CA ALA A 86 4.76 12.51 8.64
C ALA A 86 4.66 13.19 7.25
N GLY A 87 3.76 14.18 7.14
CA GLY A 87 3.45 14.84 5.88
C GLY A 87 2.49 14.08 4.97
N ALA A 88 1.95 12.94 5.40
CA ALA A 88 0.94 12.13 4.70
C ALA A 88 1.25 11.82 3.22
N SER A 89 2.54 11.78 2.85
CA SER A 89 2.96 11.43 1.48
C SER A 89 2.78 9.95 1.15
N VAL A 90 2.67 9.10 2.18
CA VAL A 90 2.35 7.68 2.08
C VAL A 90 1.28 7.32 3.08
N VAL A 91 0.29 6.55 2.63
CA VAL A 91 -0.78 6.01 3.47
C VAL A 91 -0.80 4.49 3.32
N ILE A 92 -0.87 3.78 4.46
CA ILE A 92 -1.06 2.33 4.49
C ILE A 92 -2.47 2.03 5.01
N ASN A 93 -3.19 1.20 4.26
CA ASN A 93 -4.52 0.72 4.62
C ASN A 93 -4.48 -0.79 4.84
N TYR A 94 -4.73 -1.24 6.06
CA TYR A 94 -4.87 -2.65 6.42
C TYR A 94 -6.35 -3.00 6.53
N MET A 95 -6.82 -3.97 5.74
CA MET A 95 -8.21 -4.42 5.73
C MET A 95 -8.34 -5.82 6.32
N PHE A 96 -9.24 -5.95 7.29
CA PHE A 96 -9.51 -7.19 8.03
C PHE A 96 -10.82 -7.79 7.55
N ILE A 97 -10.78 -9.02 7.06
CA ILE A 97 -11.89 -9.70 6.39
C ILE A 97 -12.28 -11.00 7.11
N GLY A 98 -13.52 -11.42 6.84
CA GLY A 98 -14.07 -12.66 7.42
C GLY A 98 -14.55 -12.52 8.87
N ASN A 99 -15.16 -13.58 9.38
CA ASN A 99 -15.73 -13.61 10.72
C ASN A 99 -14.68 -13.51 11.85
N GLY A 100 -13.43 -13.91 11.56
CA GLY A 100 -12.30 -13.80 12.47
C GLY A 100 -11.55 -12.47 12.37
N LYS A 101 -11.96 -11.59 11.46
CA LYS A 101 -11.31 -10.29 11.22
C LYS A 101 -9.78 -10.39 11.09
N GLY A 102 -9.32 -11.39 10.34
CA GLY A 102 -7.92 -11.52 10.01
C GLY A 102 -7.50 -10.58 8.87
N LEU A 103 -6.24 -10.14 8.86
CA LEU A 103 -5.69 -9.32 7.78
C LEU A 103 -5.86 -10.04 6.43
N GLY A 104 -6.57 -9.44 5.50
CA GLY A 104 -6.86 -10.02 4.20
C GLY A 104 -6.36 -9.19 3.02
N MET A 105 -6.15 -7.90 3.23
CA MET A 105 -5.66 -7.00 2.19
C MET A 105 -4.85 -5.86 2.80
N VAL A 106 -3.81 -5.43 2.08
CA VAL A 106 -3.01 -4.25 2.43
C VAL A 106 -2.87 -3.38 1.21
N GLY A 107 -3.18 -2.10 1.34
CA GLY A 107 -2.97 -1.09 0.31
C GLY A 107 -1.92 -0.07 0.76
N VAL A 108 -0.94 0.23 -0.09
CA VAL A 108 0.04 1.30 0.15
C VAL A 108 -0.13 2.34 -0.94
N THR A 109 -0.51 3.55 -0.55
CA THR A 109 -0.75 4.65 -1.48
C THR A 109 0.33 5.71 -1.32
N TYR A 110 0.97 6.09 -2.41
CA TYR A 110 1.96 7.15 -2.51
C TYR A 110 1.33 8.35 -3.20
N ALA A 111 1.46 9.54 -2.61
CA ALA A 111 0.94 10.79 -3.12
C ALA A 111 1.76 11.36 -4.32
N SER A 112 2.80 10.67 -4.72
CA SER A 112 3.60 11.00 -5.90
C SER A 112 3.79 9.78 -6.78
N GLY A 113 3.75 9.96 -8.10
CA GLY A 113 3.83 8.90 -9.10
C GLY A 113 4.88 9.20 -10.18
N GLY A 114 4.65 8.63 -11.33
CA GLY A 114 5.47 8.74 -12.53
C GLY A 114 6.24 7.46 -12.86
N ASP A 115 6.61 7.31 -14.13
CA ASP A 115 7.17 6.07 -14.67
C ASP A 115 8.44 5.60 -13.97
N SER A 116 9.36 6.51 -13.66
CA SER A 116 10.62 6.16 -13.00
C SER A 116 10.40 5.56 -11.62
N LYS A 117 9.49 6.15 -10.82
CA LYS A 117 9.13 5.67 -9.49
C LYS A 117 8.40 4.32 -9.57
N ALA A 118 7.47 4.18 -10.50
CA ALA A 118 6.75 2.93 -10.74
C ALA A 118 7.68 1.79 -11.15
N LEU A 119 8.63 2.04 -12.04
CA LEU A 119 9.64 1.06 -12.43
C LEU A 119 10.57 0.68 -11.26
N GLY A 120 10.93 1.65 -10.42
CA GLY A 120 11.70 1.40 -9.20
C GLY A 120 10.94 0.49 -8.21
N PHE A 121 9.68 0.78 -7.95
CA PHE A 121 8.84 -0.06 -7.08
C PHE A 121 8.60 -1.46 -7.66
N LYS A 122 8.34 -1.55 -8.98
CA LYS A 122 8.25 -2.83 -9.68
C LYS A 122 9.50 -3.67 -9.46
N ALA A 123 10.68 -3.11 -9.70
CA ALA A 123 11.96 -3.82 -9.55
C ALA A 123 12.19 -4.28 -8.10
N GLU A 124 11.83 -3.44 -7.11
CA GLU A 124 11.94 -3.79 -5.70
C GLU A 124 11.02 -4.95 -5.33
N ILE A 125 9.76 -4.92 -5.77
CA ILE A 125 8.76 -5.98 -5.54
C ILE A 125 9.23 -7.29 -6.18
N GLU A 126 9.66 -7.24 -7.45
CA GLU A 126 10.15 -8.42 -8.18
C GLU A 126 11.36 -9.07 -7.49
N LYS A 127 12.32 -8.23 -7.06
CA LYS A 127 13.51 -8.69 -6.34
C LYS A 127 13.15 -9.31 -4.98
N ARG A 128 12.28 -8.64 -4.22
CA ARG A 128 11.93 -9.04 -2.85
C ARG A 128 11.16 -10.34 -2.79
N TYR A 129 10.22 -10.53 -3.70
CA TYR A 129 9.33 -11.70 -3.70
C TYR A 129 9.71 -12.76 -4.74
N GLY A 130 10.76 -12.54 -5.54
CA GLY A 130 11.22 -13.49 -6.55
C GLY A 130 10.21 -13.73 -7.67
N ILE A 131 9.45 -12.71 -8.04
CA ILE A 131 8.38 -12.79 -9.05
C ILE A 131 8.70 -11.92 -10.27
N THR A 132 7.87 -12.04 -11.30
CA THR A 132 7.84 -11.11 -12.44
C THR A 132 6.46 -10.47 -12.51
N MET A 133 6.40 -9.15 -12.48
CA MET A 133 5.17 -8.40 -12.64
C MET A 133 4.89 -8.11 -14.12
N LYS A 134 3.68 -8.41 -14.57
CA LYS A 134 3.23 -8.17 -15.93
C LYS A 134 2.52 -6.82 -16.02
N LYS A 135 2.84 -6.04 -17.06
CA LYS A 135 2.12 -4.80 -17.37
C LYS A 135 0.78 -5.15 -18.03
N VAL A 136 -0.30 -4.63 -17.47
CA VAL A 136 -1.65 -4.73 -18.03
C VAL A 136 -2.16 -3.32 -18.29
N THR A 137 -2.71 -3.08 -19.48
CA THR A 137 -3.27 -1.77 -19.81
C THR A 137 -4.73 -1.74 -19.37
N ASN A 138 -5.10 -0.79 -18.52
CA ASN A 138 -6.49 -0.52 -18.18
C ASN A 138 -6.71 0.99 -18.23
N SER A 139 -7.75 1.44 -18.94
CA SER A 139 -8.00 2.85 -19.20
C SER A 139 -9.31 3.37 -18.61
N GLU A 140 -10.03 2.56 -17.80
CA GLU A 140 -11.41 2.88 -17.43
C GLU A 140 -11.57 3.73 -16.17
N ASP A 141 -10.51 3.85 -15.32
CA ASP A 141 -10.60 4.50 -14.00
C ASP A 141 -9.56 5.61 -13.75
N GLY A 142 -8.94 6.13 -14.80
CA GLY A 142 -7.86 7.12 -14.69
C GLY A 142 -6.47 6.53 -14.37
N THR A 143 -6.35 5.22 -14.28
CA THR A 143 -5.08 4.50 -14.19
C THR A 143 -4.37 4.55 -15.54
N GLU A 144 -3.10 4.98 -15.57
CA GLU A 144 -2.34 4.97 -16.82
C GLU A 144 -1.94 3.54 -17.21
N TYR A 145 -1.53 2.73 -16.25
CA TYR A 145 -1.25 1.30 -16.41
C TYR A 145 -1.18 0.58 -15.07
N ILE A 146 -1.25 -0.73 -15.12
CA ILE A 146 -1.22 -1.63 -13.96
C ILE A 146 -0.08 -2.62 -14.14
N TYR A 147 0.61 -2.94 -13.05
CA TYR A 147 1.45 -4.14 -12.96
C TYR A 147 0.79 -5.15 -12.03
N GLU A 148 0.77 -6.41 -12.44
CA GLU A 148 0.20 -7.53 -11.68
C GLU A 148 1.23 -8.64 -11.49
N GLY A 149 1.23 -9.25 -10.32
CA GLY A 149 2.08 -10.38 -9.98
C GLY A 149 1.44 -11.28 -8.92
N LEU A 150 1.95 -12.50 -8.80
CA LEU A 150 1.54 -13.47 -7.79
C LEU A 150 2.77 -13.91 -7.01
N ALA A 151 2.77 -13.73 -5.70
CA ALA A 151 3.87 -14.05 -4.81
C ALA A 151 3.46 -15.07 -3.75
N THR A 152 4.44 -15.75 -3.16
CA THR A 152 4.23 -16.51 -1.92
C THR A 152 4.82 -15.72 -0.75
N ILE A 153 3.96 -15.24 0.15
CA ILE A 153 4.35 -14.44 1.32
C ILE A 153 3.83 -15.15 2.58
N GLY A 154 4.73 -15.46 3.51
CA GLY A 154 4.35 -16.20 4.72
C GLY A 154 3.67 -17.56 4.43
N GLY A 155 4.05 -18.23 3.33
CA GLY A 155 3.45 -19.49 2.91
C GLY A 155 2.08 -19.36 2.23
N LYS A 156 1.57 -18.14 2.03
CA LYS A 156 0.28 -17.88 1.37
C LYS A 156 0.50 -17.29 -0.02
N GLN A 157 -0.37 -17.64 -0.97
CA GLN A 157 -0.41 -16.98 -2.26
C GLN A 157 -0.99 -15.58 -2.07
N VAL A 158 -0.33 -14.57 -2.61
CA VAL A 158 -0.70 -13.15 -2.50
C VAL A 158 -0.68 -12.53 -3.88
N GLU A 159 -1.79 -11.97 -4.29
CA GLU A 159 -1.85 -11.13 -5.48
C GLU A 159 -1.26 -9.75 -5.16
N ILE A 160 -0.37 -9.28 -6.03
CA ILE A 160 0.23 -7.95 -5.94
C ILE A 160 -0.20 -7.15 -7.16
N ILE A 161 -0.92 -6.05 -6.94
CA ILE A 161 -1.41 -5.16 -7.98
C ILE A 161 -0.85 -3.77 -7.73
N MET A 162 -0.13 -3.21 -8.69
CA MET A 162 0.38 -1.85 -8.62
C MET A 162 -0.31 -0.99 -9.67
N ASN A 163 -1.20 -0.11 -9.22
CA ASN A 163 -1.89 0.87 -10.05
C ASN A 163 -1.04 2.14 -10.18
N CYS A 164 -0.72 2.53 -11.39
CA CYS A 164 0.09 3.69 -11.70
C CYS A 164 -0.77 4.82 -12.26
N TYR A 165 -0.85 5.92 -11.54
CA TYR A 165 -1.55 7.15 -11.89
C TYR A 165 -0.54 8.26 -12.18
N LYS A 166 -0.95 9.31 -12.88
CA LYS A 166 -0.10 10.51 -13.12
C LYS A 166 0.48 11.09 -11.82
N GLN A 167 -0.33 11.14 -10.78
CA GLN A 167 -0.02 11.85 -9.54
C GLN A 167 0.22 10.91 -8.36
N GLY A 168 0.21 9.58 -8.56
CA GLY A 168 0.37 8.65 -7.46
C GLY A 168 0.58 7.21 -7.88
N ILE A 169 0.91 6.39 -6.91
CA ILE A 169 1.01 4.93 -7.08
C ILE A 169 0.25 4.29 -5.93
N ASN A 170 -0.54 3.27 -6.24
CA ASN A 170 -1.19 2.45 -5.24
C ASN A 170 -0.77 0.99 -5.42
N ILE A 171 -0.22 0.38 -4.37
CA ILE A 171 0.20 -1.02 -4.35
C ILE A 171 -0.73 -1.79 -3.44
N ILE A 172 -1.35 -2.84 -3.95
CA ILE A 172 -2.30 -3.69 -3.25
C ILE A 172 -1.72 -5.09 -3.12
N TYR A 173 -1.75 -5.62 -1.91
CA TYR A 173 -1.44 -7.00 -1.57
C TYR A 173 -2.72 -7.65 -1.07
N ALA A 174 -3.19 -8.72 -1.69
CA ALA A 174 -4.44 -9.37 -1.34
C ALA A 174 -4.33 -10.89 -1.38
N LEU A 175 -5.01 -11.56 -0.47
CA LEU A 175 -5.23 -13.00 -0.60
C LEU A 175 -6.17 -13.24 -1.79
N PRO A 176 -5.86 -14.19 -2.69
CA PRO A 176 -6.78 -14.58 -3.74
C PRO A 176 -8.04 -15.22 -3.14
N ASP A 177 -9.14 -15.18 -3.88
CA ASP A 177 -10.42 -15.83 -3.50
C ASP A 177 -10.33 -17.33 -3.47
#